data_e385ac046133405b9ba061987f86a1aa
#
_entry.id   e385ac046133405b9ba061987f86a1aa
#
_cell.length_a   1.000
_cell.length_b   1.000
_cell.length_c   1.000
_cell.angle_alpha   90.00
_cell.angle_beta   90.00
_cell.angle_gamma   90.00
#
_symmetry.space_group_name_H-M   'P 1'
#
loop_
_entity.id
_entity.type
_entity.pdbx_description
1 polymer ?
#
loop_
_entity_poly.entity_id
_entity_poly.type
_entity_poly.pdbx_seq_one_letter_code
_entity_poly.pdbx_strand_id
1 'polypeptide(L)'
;MLVVRTCQLYPTASAATLVHKFFLVFSKWEWPNPVLLKLPENVNLNYSVWDPRVNIFDRKHLMPIITPAYPQQNSTFNVNCSTLAVMQEEIRLGFTVTEEIMAGKTSWDKLFEPQNFFSKYKHFIALIASSCTAEQQLEWVGLVESQIRKLIVVLENNEHIALAHINPLKFDPIQSQLPSTINNNNNNNNVLHLILNSAFSKS
;
A
#
# COMPACT_ATOMS: atom_id res chain seq x y z
N MET A 1 -5.88 -12.98 3.69
CA MET A 1 -7.36 -13.15 3.59
C MET A 1 -7.86 -13.15 2.16
N LEU A 2 -7.46 -12.23 1.28
CA LEU A 2 -7.90 -12.22 -0.12
C LEU A 2 -7.59 -13.53 -0.86
N VAL A 3 -6.35 -14.06 -0.73
CA VAL A 3 -5.96 -15.35 -1.30
C VAL A 3 -6.84 -16.49 -0.78
N VAL A 4 -7.07 -16.53 0.54
CA VAL A 4 -7.94 -17.57 1.14
C VAL A 4 -9.36 -17.48 0.57
N ARG A 5 -9.89 -16.27 0.38
CA ARG A 5 -11.19 -16.08 -0.27
C ARG A 5 -11.20 -16.63 -1.69
N THR A 6 -10.14 -16.41 -2.46
CA THR A 6 -10.00 -17.00 -3.80
C THR A 6 -10.00 -18.54 -3.74
N CYS A 7 -9.25 -19.14 -2.82
CA CYS A 7 -9.24 -20.59 -2.61
C CYS A 7 -10.63 -21.15 -2.24
N GLN A 8 -11.40 -20.42 -1.41
CA GLN A 8 -12.79 -20.82 -1.08
C GLN A 8 -13.71 -20.78 -2.30
N LEU A 9 -13.52 -19.80 -3.21
CA LEU A 9 -14.32 -19.69 -4.42
C LEU A 9 -13.94 -20.73 -5.49
N TYR A 10 -12.68 -21.18 -5.50
CA TYR A 10 -12.14 -22.10 -6.49
C TYR A 10 -11.34 -23.26 -5.83
N PRO A 11 -11.98 -24.13 -5.04
CA PRO A 11 -11.27 -25.08 -4.16
C PRO A 11 -10.51 -26.18 -4.93
N THR A 12 -10.85 -26.44 -6.17
CA THR A 12 -10.20 -27.48 -7.00
C THR A 12 -9.23 -26.93 -8.02
N ALA A 13 -9.00 -25.62 -8.04
CA ALA A 13 -8.15 -24.97 -9.03
C ALA A 13 -6.66 -25.21 -8.75
N SER A 14 -5.85 -25.33 -9.82
CA SER A 14 -4.39 -25.34 -9.71
C SER A 14 -3.85 -24.01 -9.21
N ALA A 15 -2.60 -23.98 -8.70
CA ALA A 15 -1.97 -22.75 -8.21
C ALA A 15 -1.93 -21.65 -9.28
N ALA A 16 -1.56 -21.96 -10.51
CA ALA A 16 -1.55 -21.02 -11.63
C ALA A 16 -2.96 -20.43 -11.87
N THR A 17 -3.97 -21.30 -11.88
CA THR A 17 -5.36 -20.87 -12.02
C THR A 17 -5.80 -19.98 -10.84
N LEU A 18 -5.40 -20.31 -9.61
CA LEU A 18 -5.73 -19.51 -8.43
C LEU A 18 -5.14 -18.11 -8.51
N VAL A 19 -3.90 -17.95 -8.97
CA VAL A 19 -3.29 -16.61 -9.19
C VAL A 19 -4.11 -15.82 -10.21
N HIS A 20 -4.45 -16.39 -11.35
CA HIS A 20 -5.30 -15.72 -12.34
C HIS A 20 -6.68 -15.36 -11.73
N LYS A 21 -7.33 -16.29 -11.01
CA LYS A 21 -8.63 -16.06 -10.37
C LYS A 21 -8.58 -15.01 -9.27
N PHE A 22 -7.46 -14.90 -8.56
CA PHE A 22 -7.24 -13.83 -7.58
C PHE A 22 -7.36 -12.45 -8.25
N PHE A 23 -6.61 -12.22 -9.30
CA PHE A 23 -6.67 -10.96 -10.03
C PHE A 23 -8.04 -10.74 -10.70
N LEU A 24 -8.64 -11.77 -11.28
CA LEU A 24 -9.98 -11.70 -11.88
C LEU A 24 -11.04 -11.25 -10.86
N VAL A 25 -11.07 -11.87 -9.68
CA VAL A 25 -12.08 -11.59 -8.65
C VAL A 25 -11.92 -10.16 -8.13
N PHE A 26 -10.69 -9.78 -7.75
CA PHE A 26 -10.46 -8.50 -7.09
C PHE A 26 -10.33 -7.32 -8.04
N SER A 27 -10.07 -7.54 -9.34
CA SER A 27 -10.19 -6.48 -10.35
C SER A 27 -11.64 -6.05 -10.59
N LYS A 28 -12.61 -6.95 -10.33
CA LYS A 28 -14.05 -6.71 -10.49
C LYS A 28 -14.77 -6.48 -9.14
N TRP A 29 -14.02 -6.52 -8.02
CA TRP A 29 -14.62 -6.35 -6.70
C TRP A 29 -15.09 -4.92 -6.50
N GLU A 30 -16.35 -4.78 -6.15
CA GLU A 30 -16.98 -3.47 -5.90
C GLU A 30 -16.73 -3.05 -4.44
N TRP A 31 -15.66 -2.31 -4.21
CA TRP A 31 -15.40 -1.69 -2.92
C TRP A 31 -16.41 -0.57 -2.64
N PRO A 32 -16.89 -0.39 -1.40
CA PRO A 32 -16.42 -0.99 -0.13
C PRO A 32 -17.15 -2.25 0.29
N ASN A 33 -17.70 -3.09 -0.59
CA ASN A 33 -18.25 -4.37 -0.18
C ASN A 33 -17.22 -5.20 0.59
N PRO A 34 -17.54 -5.70 1.81
CA PRO A 34 -16.56 -6.37 2.64
C PRO A 34 -16.16 -7.74 2.09
N VAL A 35 -14.89 -8.08 2.21
CA VAL A 35 -14.42 -9.45 1.98
C VAL A 35 -14.50 -10.21 3.29
N LEU A 36 -15.31 -11.27 3.29
CA LEU A 36 -15.57 -12.15 4.44
C LEU A 36 -15.09 -13.56 4.12
N LEU A 37 -14.38 -14.22 5.05
CA LEU A 37 -14.02 -15.64 4.94
C LEU A 37 -15.11 -16.55 5.51
N LYS A 38 -15.84 -16.07 6.50
CA LYS A 38 -17.04 -16.69 7.07
C LYS A 38 -18.03 -15.61 7.49
N LEU A 39 -19.28 -15.98 7.64
CA LEU A 39 -20.27 -15.07 8.22
C LEU A 39 -19.91 -14.74 9.68
N PRO A 40 -20.15 -13.48 10.11
CA PRO A 40 -19.92 -13.10 11.50
C PRO A 40 -20.75 -13.97 12.43
N GLU A 41 -20.13 -14.54 13.46
CA GLU A 41 -20.82 -15.27 14.52
C GLU A 41 -21.37 -14.29 15.54
N ASN A 42 -22.59 -14.53 15.97
CA ASN A 42 -23.24 -13.71 16.98
C ASN A 42 -22.79 -14.19 18.37
N VAL A 43 -21.55 -13.92 18.73
CA VAL A 43 -20.99 -14.27 20.05
C VAL A 43 -21.10 -13.04 20.94
N ASN A 44 -21.89 -13.13 21.98
CA ASN A 44 -22.21 -11.99 22.86
C ASN A 44 -21.15 -11.86 23.99
N LEU A 45 -19.89 -11.51 23.64
CA LEU A 45 -18.80 -11.31 24.59
C LEU A 45 -18.48 -9.81 24.83
N ASN A 46 -19.39 -8.91 24.47
CA ASN A 46 -19.30 -7.46 24.67
C ASN A 46 -18.08 -6.75 24.01
N TYR A 47 -17.41 -7.39 23.05
CA TYR A 47 -16.39 -6.71 22.24
C TYR A 47 -17.02 -6.08 21.01
N SER A 48 -16.52 -4.89 20.64
CA SER A 48 -16.95 -4.20 19.42
C SER A 48 -16.55 -5.00 18.19
N VAL A 49 -17.52 -5.31 17.33
CA VAL A 49 -17.33 -6.00 16.03
C VAL A 49 -17.53 -4.97 14.93
N TRP A 50 -16.78 -5.13 13.83
CA TRP A 50 -16.95 -4.27 12.66
C TRP A 50 -18.35 -4.39 12.09
N ASP A 51 -19.10 -3.30 12.10
CA ASP A 51 -20.44 -3.20 11.52
C ASP A 51 -20.73 -1.77 11.02
N PRO A 52 -20.69 -1.52 9.71
CA PRO A 52 -20.92 -0.19 9.14
C PRO A 52 -22.38 0.29 9.29
N ARG A 53 -23.32 -0.58 9.67
CA ARG A 53 -24.72 -0.20 9.94
C ARG A 53 -24.86 0.51 11.28
N VAL A 54 -24.03 0.10 12.25
CA VAL A 54 -24.06 0.60 13.63
C VAL A 54 -22.97 1.66 13.85
N ASN A 55 -21.76 1.41 13.41
CA ASN A 55 -20.61 2.27 13.66
C ASN A 55 -20.31 3.19 12.48
N ILE A 56 -20.40 4.50 12.70
CA ILE A 56 -20.14 5.51 11.67
C ILE A 56 -18.67 5.52 11.19
N PHE A 57 -17.71 5.11 12.04
CA PHE A 57 -16.30 5.01 11.65
C PHE A 57 -16.08 3.84 10.70
N ASP A 58 -16.76 2.72 10.89
CA ASP A 58 -16.66 1.56 10.01
C ASP A 58 -17.21 1.85 8.61
N ARG A 59 -18.18 2.76 8.52
CA ARG A 59 -18.77 3.23 7.26
C ARG A 59 -17.78 3.95 6.35
N LYS A 60 -16.70 4.50 6.93
CA LYS A 60 -15.66 5.22 6.19
C LYS A 60 -14.57 4.31 5.63
N HIS A 61 -14.57 3.04 5.97
CA HIS A 61 -13.59 2.09 5.48
C HIS A 61 -13.79 1.81 3.99
N LEU A 62 -12.75 2.08 3.19
CA LEU A 62 -12.82 2.02 1.73
C LEU A 62 -12.61 0.61 1.17
N MET A 63 -11.88 -0.24 1.88
CA MET A 63 -11.50 -1.59 1.45
C MET A 63 -11.61 -2.58 2.62
N PRO A 64 -12.81 -2.86 3.14
CA PRO A 64 -12.96 -3.70 4.32
C PRO A 64 -12.63 -5.16 4.02
N ILE A 65 -11.64 -5.70 4.73
CA ILE A 65 -11.24 -7.11 4.73
C ILE A 65 -11.33 -7.60 6.17
N ILE A 66 -12.37 -8.36 6.47
CA ILE A 66 -12.77 -8.66 7.84
C ILE A 66 -12.11 -9.93 8.34
N THR A 67 -11.53 -9.86 9.54
CA THR A 67 -10.92 -11.01 10.19
C THR A 67 -11.98 -12.07 10.53
N PRO A 68 -11.66 -13.37 10.36
CA PRO A 68 -12.65 -14.43 10.59
C PRO A 68 -12.88 -14.75 12.08
N ALA A 69 -11.94 -14.38 12.95
CA ALA A 69 -12.00 -14.63 14.38
C ALA A 69 -12.72 -13.49 15.12
N TYR A 70 -13.45 -13.83 16.17
CA TYR A 70 -14.09 -12.86 17.05
C TYR A 70 -13.05 -12.17 17.96
N PRO A 71 -13.14 -10.86 18.20
CA PRO A 71 -14.02 -9.89 17.55
C PRO A 71 -13.58 -9.57 16.12
N GLN A 72 -14.50 -9.71 15.16
CA GLN A 72 -14.23 -9.44 13.77
C GLN A 72 -13.92 -7.96 13.57
N GLN A 73 -12.76 -7.67 12.96
CA GLN A 73 -12.29 -6.32 12.72
C GLN A 73 -11.85 -6.14 11.25
N ASN A 74 -11.88 -4.92 10.79
CA ASN A 74 -11.31 -4.61 9.49
C ASN A 74 -9.77 -4.56 9.57
N SER A 75 -9.07 -5.45 8.86
CA SER A 75 -7.61 -5.50 8.81
C SER A 75 -6.99 -4.40 7.94
N THR A 76 -7.79 -3.69 7.15
CA THR A 76 -7.41 -2.67 6.19
C THR A 76 -8.03 -1.30 6.50
N PHE A 77 -8.27 -1.02 7.78
CA PHE A 77 -8.89 0.23 8.25
C PHE A 77 -8.11 1.49 7.87
N ASN A 78 -6.84 1.35 7.54
CA ASN A 78 -5.92 2.43 7.20
C ASN A 78 -5.78 2.70 5.68
N VAL A 79 -6.53 1.99 4.85
CA VAL A 79 -6.57 2.25 3.41
C VAL A 79 -7.29 3.56 3.15
N ASN A 80 -6.64 4.47 2.44
CA ASN A 80 -7.17 5.75 1.98
C ASN A 80 -7.46 5.73 0.47
N CYS A 81 -7.96 6.83 -0.09
CA CYS A 81 -8.36 6.90 -1.49
C CYS A 81 -7.20 6.63 -2.45
N SER A 82 -6.04 7.25 -2.21
CA SER A 82 -4.85 7.05 -3.05
C SER A 82 -4.35 5.61 -2.99
N THR A 83 -4.27 5.04 -1.78
CA THR A 83 -3.83 3.65 -1.60
C THR A 83 -4.79 2.68 -2.29
N LEU A 84 -6.10 2.88 -2.15
CA LEU A 84 -7.10 2.06 -2.84
C LEU A 84 -6.96 2.15 -4.35
N ALA A 85 -6.82 3.37 -4.90
CA ALA A 85 -6.67 3.59 -6.33
C ALA A 85 -5.43 2.87 -6.89
N VAL A 86 -4.28 2.99 -6.21
CA VAL A 86 -3.05 2.30 -6.59
C VAL A 86 -3.24 0.78 -6.55
N MET A 87 -3.81 0.24 -5.47
CA MET A 87 -4.04 -1.21 -5.33
C MET A 87 -4.99 -1.75 -6.41
N GLN A 88 -6.05 -1.01 -6.73
CA GLN A 88 -6.98 -1.41 -7.80
C GLN A 88 -6.33 -1.37 -9.17
N GLU A 89 -5.47 -0.38 -9.45
CA GLU A 89 -4.71 -0.31 -10.70
C GLU A 89 -3.76 -1.50 -10.84
N GLU A 90 -2.99 -1.82 -9.80
CA GLU A 90 -2.06 -2.95 -9.79
C GLU A 90 -2.80 -4.30 -9.93
N ILE A 91 -3.95 -4.45 -9.28
CA ILE A 91 -4.78 -5.65 -9.42
C ILE A 91 -5.31 -5.78 -10.87
N ARG A 92 -5.74 -4.69 -11.52
CA ARG A 92 -6.17 -4.72 -12.92
C ARG A 92 -5.02 -5.07 -13.87
N LEU A 93 -3.84 -4.47 -13.63
CA LEU A 93 -2.65 -4.80 -14.40
C LEU A 93 -2.27 -6.28 -14.24
N GLY A 94 -2.26 -6.79 -13.01
CA GLY A 94 -2.03 -8.20 -12.72
C GLY A 94 -3.06 -9.11 -13.41
N PHE A 95 -4.33 -8.69 -13.52
CA PHE A 95 -5.34 -9.42 -14.26
C PHE A 95 -4.99 -9.48 -15.76
N THR A 96 -4.66 -8.36 -16.38
CA THR A 96 -4.28 -8.33 -17.81
C THR A 96 -3.06 -9.22 -18.08
N VAL A 97 -2.01 -9.11 -17.27
CA VAL A 97 -0.80 -9.92 -17.40
C VAL A 97 -1.12 -11.42 -17.25
N THR A 98 -1.92 -11.79 -16.24
CA THR A 98 -2.28 -13.20 -16.04
C THR A 98 -3.21 -13.74 -17.14
N GLU A 99 -4.04 -12.93 -17.78
CA GLU A 99 -4.77 -13.33 -18.99
C GLU A 99 -3.81 -13.65 -20.14
N GLU A 100 -2.79 -12.82 -20.35
CA GLU A 100 -1.76 -13.07 -21.38
C GLU A 100 -0.95 -14.34 -21.09
N ILE A 101 -0.61 -14.60 -19.81
CA ILE A 101 0.08 -15.83 -19.39
C ILE A 101 -0.80 -17.06 -19.67
N MET A 102 -2.07 -17.02 -19.27
CA MET A 102 -3.01 -18.13 -19.48
C MET A 102 -3.29 -18.38 -20.96
N ALA A 103 -3.15 -17.35 -21.80
CA ALA A 103 -3.23 -17.46 -23.26
C ALA A 103 -1.91 -17.90 -23.91
N GLY A 104 -0.84 -18.14 -23.15
CA GLY A 104 0.49 -18.54 -23.66
C GLY A 104 1.25 -17.42 -24.39
N LYS A 105 0.85 -16.16 -24.24
CA LYS A 105 1.46 -15.02 -24.93
C LYS A 105 2.69 -14.47 -24.21
N THR A 106 2.81 -14.70 -22.89
CA THR A 106 3.92 -14.21 -22.07
C THR A 106 4.24 -15.20 -20.93
N SER A 107 5.40 -15.02 -20.29
CA SER A 107 5.83 -15.85 -19.16
C SER A 107 5.41 -15.26 -17.81
N TRP A 108 5.53 -16.07 -16.73
CA TRP A 108 5.26 -15.64 -15.36
C TRP A 108 6.20 -14.53 -14.87
N ASP A 109 7.40 -14.41 -15.43
CA ASP A 109 8.36 -13.37 -15.08
C ASP A 109 7.78 -11.97 -15.29
N LYS A 110 6.91 -11.83 -16.30
CA LYS A 110 6.20 -10.59 -16.61
C LYS A 110 5.38 -10.06 -15.42
N LEU A 111 4.81 -10.96 -14.62
CA LEU A 111 4.02 -10.57 -13.43
C LEU A 111 4.90 -9.98 -12.32
N PHE A 112 6.17 -10.33 -12.30
CA PHE A 112 7.14 -9.91 -11.27
C PHE A 112 8.09 -8.80 -11.74
N GLU A 113 7.91 -8.29 -12.96
CA GLU A 113 8.68 -7.15 -13.42
C GLU A 113 8.47 -5.93 -12.52
N PRO A 114 9.54 -5.36 -11.96
CA PRO A 114 9.42 -4.18 -11.13
C PRO A 114 8.92 -2.99 -11.95
N GLN A 115 7.91 -2.31 -11.44
CA GLN A 115 7.44 -1.09 -12.08
C GLN A 115 8.45 0.03 -11.91
N ASN A 116 8.73 0.77 -12.99
CA ASN A 116 9.54 1.97 -12.89
C ASN A 116 8.71 3.11 -12.31
N PHE A 117 8.79 3.25 -10.98
CA PHE A 117 8.09 4.26 -10.21
C PHE A 117 8.34 5.69 -10.75
N PHE A 118 9.58 6.00 -11.15
CA PHE A 118 9.97 7.31 -11.65
C PHE A 118 9.49 7.61 -13.07
N SER A 119 9.13 6.60 -13.85
CA SER A 119 8.49 6.80 -15.17
C SER A 119 6.98 6.96 -15.09
N LYS A 120 6.36 6.43 -14.02
CA LYS A 120 4.90 6.44 -13.83
C LYS A 120 4.39 7.85 -13.48
N TYR A 121 5.19 8.65 -12.79
CA TYR A 121 4.76 9.94 -12.25
C TYR A 121 5.66 11.10 -12.74
N LYS A 122 5.11 12.32 -12.69
CA LYS A 122 5.81 13.53 -13.13
C LYS A 122 6.36 14.39 -11.98
N HIS A 123 5.76 14.27 -10.80
CA HIS A 123 6.08 15.12 -9.65
C HIS A 123 6.46 14.26 -8.45
N PHE A 124 7.47 14.68 -7.71
CA PHE A 124 8.03 13.94 -6.59
C PHE A 124 8.25 14.84 -5.39
N ILE A 125 7.99 14.31 -4.21
CA ILE A 125 8.35 14.93 -2.93
C ILE A 125 9.38 14.01 -2.28
N ALA A 126 10.59 14.52 -2.05
CA ALA A 126 11.60 13.80 -1.28
C ALA A 126 11.47 14.14 0.20
N LEU A 127 11.31 13.13 1.04
CA LEU A 127 11.40 13.28 2.49
C LEU A 127 12.83 12.91 2.90
N ILE A 128 13.52 13.83 3.53
CA ILE A 128 14.88 13.66 3.98
C ILE A 128 14.88 13.66 5.50
N ALA A 129 15.27 12.55 6.12
CA ALA A 129 15.47 12.45 7.55
C ALA A 129 16.99 12.42 7.84
N SER A 130 17.49 13.38 8.57
CA SER A 130 18.90 13.50 8.92
C SER A 130 19.11 13.55 10.43
N SER A 131 20.19 12.95 10.91
CA SER A 131 20.58 12.96 12.31
C SER A 131 22.10 12.96 12.49
N CYS A 132 22.57 13.25 13.69
CA CYS A 132 24.00 13.27 14.01
C CYS A 132 24.56 11.88 14.35
N THR A 133 23.73 10.94 14.80
CA THR A 133 24.16 9.59 15.19
C THR A 133 23.32 8.51 14.52
N ALA A 134 23.89 7.31 14.36
CA ALA A 134 23.18 6.18 13.77
C ALA A 134 21.95 5.74 14.60
N GLU A 135 22.03 5.83 15.93
CA GLU A 135 20.92 5.50 16.82
C GLU A 135 19.76 6.48 16.65
N GLN A 136 20.04 7.78 16.69
CA GLN A 136 19.05 8.82 16.43
C GLN A 136 18.46 8.70 15.02
N GLN A 137 19.27 8.30 14.03
CA GLN A 137 18.79 8.06 12.67
C GLN A 137 17.75 6.96 12.63
N LEU A 138 17.97 5.85 13.33
CA LEU A 138 17.03 4.74 13.38
C LEU A 138 15.69 5.14 13.98
N GLU A 139 15.72 5.85 15.12
CA GLU A 139 14.52 6.36 15.78
C GLU A 139 13.77 7.37 14.89
N TRP A 140 14.52 8.30 14.29
CA TRP A 140 13.94 9.36 13.45
C TRP A 140 13.29 8.81 12.20
N VAL A 141 13.95 7.86 11.53
CA VAL A 141 13.40 7.15 10.36
C VAL A 141 12.12 6.41 10.74
N GLY A 142 12.12 5.66 11.84
CA GLY A 142 10.93 4.95 12.31
C GLY A 142 9.76 5.91 12.62
N LEU A 143 10.05 7.06 13.21
CA LEU A 143 9.05 8.10 13.47
C LEU A 143 8.48 8.64 12.15
N VAL A 144 9.33 9.02 11.20
CA VAL A 144 8.91 9.55 9.88
C VAL A 144 8.06 8.52 9.15
N GLU A 145 8.49 7.26 9.08
CA GLU A 145 7.73 6.18 8.45
C GLU A 145 6.35 5.99 9.10
N SER A 146 6.27 6.06 10.41
CA SER A 146 5.00 5.95 11.13
C SER A 146 4.01 7.08 10.80
N GLN A 147 4.52 8.28 10.47
CA GLN A 147 3.72 9.48 10.17
C GLN A 147 3.39 9.65 8.67
N ILE A 148 4.03 8.91 7.77
CA ILE A 148 3.80 9.02 6.32
C ILE A 148 2.32 8.91 5.97
N ARG A 149 1.58 8.02 6.63
CA ARG A 149 0.13 7.87 6.39
C ARG A 149 -0.66 9.15 6.66
N LYS A 150 -0.27 9.93 7.68
CA LYS A 150 -0.91 11.22 7.97
C LYS A 150 -0.61 12.23 6.87
N LEU A 151 0.64 12.24 6.37
CA LEU A 151 1.02 13.09 5.25
C LEU A 151 0.19 12.77 4.00
N ILE A 152 -0.01 11.50 3.67
CA ILE A 152 -0.86 11.11 2.53
C ILE A 152 -2.29 11.65 2.69
N VAL A 153 -2.88 11.52 3.87
CA VAL A 153 -4.24 12.06 4.12
C VAL A 153 -4.28 13.58 3.94
N VAL A 154 -3.24 14.30 4.37
CA VAL A 154 -3.16 15.75 4.16
C VAL A 154 -3.02 16.10 2.67
N LEU A 155 -2.20 15.35 1.94
CA LEU A 155 -2.04 15.53 0.49
C LEU A 155 -3.35 15.24 -0.27
N GLU A 156 -4.08 14.19 0.09
CA GLU A 156 -5.38 13.85 -0.51
C GLU A 156 -6.45 14.93 -0.32
N ASN A 157 -6.37 15.68 0.79
CA ASN A 157 -7.30 16.78 1.07
C ASN A 157 -7.02 18.02 0.20
N ASN A 158 -5.91 18.06 -0.53
CA ASN A 158 -5.59 19.16 -1.43
C ASN A 158 -6.27 18.94 -2.78
N GLU A 159 -7.07 19.92 -3.23
CA GLU A 159 -7.84 19.87 -4.49
C GLU A 159 -6.97 19.73 -5.75
N HIS A 160 -5.70 20.10 -5.67
CA HIS A 160 -4.75 20.01 -6.78
C HIS A 160 -4.01 18.68 -6.86
N ILE A 161 -4.16 17.80 -5.85
CA ILE A 161 -3.50 16.50 -5.79
C ILE A 161 -4.52 15.40 -6.05
N ALA A 162 -4.43 14.75 -7.21
CA ALA A 162 -5.34 13.66 -7.56
C ALA A 162 -4.97 12.33 -6.89
N LEU A 163 -3.67 12.08 -6.68
CA LEU A 163 -3.17 10.83 -6.12
C LEU A 163 -1.84 11.08 -5.40
N ALA A 164 -1.67 10.49 -4.23
CA ALA A 164 -0.41 10.46 -3.49
C ALA A 164 0.05 9.00 -3.31
N HIS A 165 1.17 8.63 -3.96
CA HIS A 165 1.73 7.27 -3.92
C HIS A 165 3.10 7.26 -3.26
N ILE A 166 3.30 6.38 -2.29
CA ILE A 166 4.57 6.21 -1.58
C ILE A 166 5.43 5.22 -2.36
N ASN A 167 6.68 5.58 -2.67
CA ASN A 167 7.64 4.61 -3.16
C ASN A 167 8.00 3.64 -2.02
N PRO A 168 7.82 2.32 -2.20
CA PRO A 168 8.19 1.35 -1.18
C PRO A 168 9.70 1.20 -0.99
N LEU A 169 10.50 1.68 -1.94
CA LEU A 169 11.94 1.61 -1.88
C LEU A 169 12.50 2.72 -1.00
N LYS A 170 13.40 2.34 -0.12
CA LYS A 170 14.25 3.26 0.65
C LYS A 170 15.53 3.48 -0.13
N PHE A 171 16.01 4.70 -0.13
CA PHE A 171 17.29 5.04 -0.73
C PHE A 171 18.30 5.28 0.39
N ASP A 172 19.39 4.53 0.36
CA ASP A 172 20.48 4.70 1.31
C ASP A 172 21.07 6.11 1.21
N PRO A 173 21.53 6.66 2.33
CA PRO A 173 22.13 7.98 2.34
C PRO A 173 23.35 7.99 1.42
N ILE A 174 23.35 8.88 0.45
CA ILE A 174 24.57 9.22 -0.27
C ILE A 174 25.41 9.99 0.73
N GLN A 175 26.52 9.40 1.18
CA GLN A 175 27.55 10.17 1.89
C GLN A 175 28.03 11.26 0.93
N SER A 176 27.49 12.46 1.09
CA SER A 176 28.01 13.61 0.38
C SER A 176 29.43 13.84 0.90
N GLN A 177 30.43 13.48 0.13
CA GLN A 177 31.74 14.03 0.26
C GLN A 177 31.60 15.53 -0.08
N LEU A 178 31.25 16.32 0.93
CA LEU A 178 31.45 17.76 0.87
C LEU A 178 32.94 18.00 0.65
N PRO A 179 33.34 18.87 -0.29
CA PRO A 179 34.75 19.25 -0.46
C PRO A 179 35.30 19.71 0.88
N SER A 180 36.44 19.19 1.28
CA SER A 180 37.15 19.39 2.53
C SER A 180 37.70 20.80 2.71
N THR A 181 36.85 21.80 2.71
CA THR A 181 37.25 23.20 2.93
C THR A 181 36.25 23.89 3.89
N ILE A 182 36.02 23.37 5.05
CA ILE A 182 35.64 24.11 6.27
C ILE A 182 35.55 23.11 7.42
N ASN A 183 36.60 23.13 8.27
CA ASN A 183 36.69 22.76 9.68
C ASN A 183 36.07 21.46 10.24
N ASN A 184 36.95 20.57 10.66
CA ASN A 184 36.97 19.80 11.91
C ASN A 184 35.66 19.81 12.72
N ASN A 185 34.73 18.91 12.36
CA ASN A 185 33.91 18.18 13.30
C ASN A 185 33.38 16.94 12.59
N ASN A 186 33.75 15.76 13.09
CA ASN A 186 33.31 14.46 12.65
C ASN A 186 31.79 14.30 12.84
N ASN A 187 30.99 14.87 11.97
CA ASN A 187 29.56 14.60 11.92
C ASN A 187 29.29 13.81 10.63
N ASN A 188 29.36 12.49 10.75
CA ASN A 188 28.76 11.58 9.77
C ASN A 188 27.23 11.78 9.84
N ASN A 189 26.71 12.75 9.10
CA ASN A 189 25.29 12.93 8.94
C ASN A 189 24.74 11.75 8.14
N ASN A 190 24.09 10.81 8.79
CA ASN A 190 23.31 9.78 8.12
C ASN A 190 22.02 10.44 7.61
N VAL A 191 21.81 10.38 6.30
CA VAL A 191 20.64 10.97 5.63
C VAL A 191 19.85 9.86 4.96
N LEU A 192 18.62 9.63 5.39
CA LEU A 192 17.70 8.73 4.69
C LEU A 192 16.83 9.55 3.74
N HIS A 193 16.73 9.10 2.50
CA HIS A 193 15.84 9.70 1.51
C HIS A 193 14.61 8.80 1.33
N LEU A 194 13.44 9.32 1.66
CA LEU A 194 12.15 8.74 1.30
C LEU A 194 11.54 9.58 0.19
N ILE A 195 11.18 8.95 -0.92
CA ILE A 195 10.58 9.65 -2.05
C ILE A 195 9.08 9.38 -2.07
N LEU A 196 8.30 10.44 -1.87
CA LEU A 196 6.86 10.44 -2.06
C LEU A 196 6.53 10.98 -3.44
N ASN A 197 5.53 10.41 -4.07
CA ASN A 197 4.94 10.97 -5.28
C ASN A 197 3.58 11.55 -4.99
N SER A 198 3.36 12.72 -5.54
CA SER A 198 2.03 13.25 -5.75
C SER A 198 1.79 13.36 -7.25
N ALA A 199 0.81 12.63 -7.77
CA ALA A 199 0.37 12.84 -9.13
C ALA A 199 -0.52 14.07 -9.15
N PHE A 200 -0.01 15.18 -9.70
CA PHE A 200 -0.84 16.32 -10.02
C PHE A 200 -1.56 16.00 -11.33
N SER A 201 -2.84 15.83 -11.27
CA SER A 201 -3.70 15.76 -12.43
C SER A 201 -4.91 16.62 -12.16
N LYS A 202 -4.84 17.84 -12.72
CA LYS A 202 -6.02 18.45 -13.35
C LYS A 202 -5.50 19.45 -14.37
N SER A 203 -5.59 19.10 -15.65
CA SER A 203 -5.79 20.06 -16.73
C SER A 203 -7.20 20.57 -16.63
#